data_78f1922ed8ee1827885bb00dd6215cbc
#
_entry.id   78f1922ed8ee1827885bb00dd6215cbc
#
_cell.length_a   1.000
_cell.length_b   1.000
_cell.length_c   1.000
_cell.angle_alpha   90.00
_cell.angle_beta   90.00
_cell.angle_gamma   90.00
#
_symmetry.space_group_name_H-M   'P 1'
#
loop_
_entity.id
_entity.type
_entity.pdbx_description
1 polymer ?
#
loop_
_entity_poly.entity_id
_entity_poly.type
_entity_poly.pdbx_seq_one_letter_code
_entity_poly.pdbx_strand_id
1 'polypeptide(L)'
;MTRDFAATPAQLFRAHTDPALFARWVGPDAMGTRIEHWDAQTCGSWRYVSVHDGTEYAFYGCFHEVRPDRIVQTFTFEGDPDGVALETLWFEDLGDGRTRLRTQSLVDSFDSRDAWLRSGMEVGVDEGYAKLDRMLSDGAL
;
A
#
# COMPACT_ATOMS: atom_id res chain seq x y z
N MET A 1 0.65 -5.42 10.61
CA MET A 1 -0.54 -4.56 10.83
C MET A 1 -1.81 -5.36 10.53
N THR A 2 -2.86 -5.11 11.26
CA THR A 2 -4.20 -5.67 11.02
C THR A 2 -5.23 -4.55 11.10
N ARG A 3 -6.10 -4.45 10.09
CA ARG A 3 -7.14 -3.41 10.04
C ARG A 3 -8.40 -3.95 9.35
N ASP A 4 -9.56 -3.67 9.93
CA ASP A 4 -10.85 -4.07 9.36
C ASP A 4 -11.47 -2.94 8.55
N PHE A 5 -12.10 -3.29 7.42
CA PHE A 5 -12.74 -2.35 6.51
C PHE A 5 -14.18 -2.75 6.23
N ALA A 6 -15.05 -1.75 6.06
CA ALA A 6 -16.43 -1.93 5.64
C ALA A 6 -16.49 -2.09 4.11
N ALA A 7 -15.86 -3.14 3.60
CA ALA A 7 -15.77 -3.47 2.19
C ALA A 7 -15.64 -4.99 2.01
N THR A 8 -16.13 -5.50 0.89
CA THR A 8 -15.89 -6.91 0.53
C THR A 8 -14.41 -7.11 0.19
N PRO A 9 -13.88 -8.35 0.26
CA PRO A 9 -12.53 -8.63 -0.19
C PRO A 9 -12.25 -8.15 -1.62
N ALA A 10 -13.21 -8.32 -2.52
CA ALA A 10 -13.08 -7.87 -3.91
C ALA A 10 -12.96 -6.34 -4.02
N GLN A 11 -13.73 -5.59 -3.25
CA GLN A 11 -13.65 -4.13 -3.21
C GLN A 11 -12.30 -3.67 -2.67
N LEU A 12 -11.84 -4.26 -1.57
CA LEU A 12 -10.58 -3.90 -0.95
C LEU A 12 -9.37 -4.28 -1.83
N PHE A 13 -9.43 -5.44 -2.46
CA PHE A 13 -8.43 -5.86 -3.46
C PHE A 13 -8.37 -4.87 -4.63
N ARG A 14 -9.52 -4.45 -5.14
CA ARG A 14 -9.59 -3.46 -6.21
C ARG A 14 -8.98 -2.12 -5.80
N ALA A 15 -9.21 -1.68 -4.55
CA ALA A 15 -8.62 -0.45 -4.03
C ALA A 15 -7.09 -0.48 -4.03
N HIS A 16 -6.50 -1.67 -3.93
CA HIS A 16 -5.05 -1.87 -3.93
C HIS A 16 -4.47 -2.13 -5.33
N THR A 17 -5.28 -2.57 -6.29
CA THR A 17 -4.79 -2.98 -7.62
C THR A 17 -5.19 -2.04 -8.75
N ASP A 18 -6.23 -1.26 -8.58
CA ASP A 18 -6.64 -0.22 -9.54
C ASP A 18 -5.80 1.05 -9.28
N PRO A 19 -4.95 1.49 -10.22
CA PRO A 19 -4.06 2.62 -9.98
C PRO A 19 -4.80 3.93 -9.73
N ALA A 20 -5.96 4.14 -10.34
CA ALA A 20 -6.76 5.34 -10.13
C ALA A 20 -7.30 5.40 -8.70
N LEU A 21 -7.72 4.28 -8.16
CA LEU A 21 -8.19 4.19 -6.76
C LEU A 21 -7.02 4.27 -5.79
N PHE A 22 -5.94 3.53 -6.03
CA PHE A 22 -4.75 3.51 -5.18
C PHE A 22 -4.16 4.92 -5.01
N ALA A 23 -4.06 5.69 -6.09
CA ALA A 23 -3.53 7.05 -6.07
C ALA A 23 -4.34 8.00 -5.17
N ARG A 24 -5.62 7.71 -4.93
CA ARG A 24 -6.50 8.56 -4.13
C ARG A 24 -6.30 8.40 -2.63
N TRP A 25 -5.79 7.26 -2.17
CA TRP A 25 -5.71 7.01 -0.73
C TRP A 25 -4.28 6.77 -0.21
N VAL A 26 -3.35 6.32 -1.05
CA VAL A 26 -2.01 5.97 -0.59
C VAL A 26 -1.26 7.19 -0.06
N GLY A 27 -0.51 6.98 1.02
CA GLY A 27 0.39 7.97 1.60
C GLY A 27 -0.28 9.00 2.52
N PRO A 28 0.54 9.91 3.09
CA PRO A 28 0.08 10.94 4.02
C PRO A 28 -0.93 11.91 3.40
N ASP A 29 -1.78 12.51 4.24
CA ASP A 29 -2.78 13.50 3.82
C ASP A 29 -2.17 14.70 3.08
N ALA A 30 -0.97 15.12 3.49
CA ALA A 30 -0.30 16.29 2.93
C ALA A 30 0.33 16.04 1.56
N MET A 31 0.34 14.81 1.05
CA MET A 31 1.00 14.43 -0.20
C MET A 31 0.01 14.05 -1.29
N GLY A 32 0.29 14.49 -2.53
CA GLY A 32 -0.34 13.97 -3.73
C GLY A 32 0.43 12.74 -4.24
N THR A 33 -0.23 11.91 -5.04
CA THR A 33 0.37 10.70 -5.60
C THR A 33 0.23 10.70 -7.11
N ARG A 34 1.35 10.44 -7.81
CA ARG A 34 1.40 10.27 -9.27
C ARG A 34 1.89 8.86 -9.58
N ILE A 35 1.07 8.09 -10.29
CA ILE A 35 1.43 6.74 -10.74
C ILE A 35 2.25 6.86 -12.03
N GLU A 36 3.48 6.35 -12.02
CA GLU A 36 4.39 6.38 -13.17
C GLU A 36 4.32 5.08 -13.99
N HIS A 37 4.22 3.95 -13.30
CA HIS A 37 4.14 2.62 -13.90
C HIS A 37 3.27 1.73 -13.01
N TRP A 38 2.40 0.93 -13.62
CA TRP A 38 1.50 0.09 -12.87
C TRP A 38 1.09 -1.15 -13.65
N ASP A 39 1.60 -2.30 -13.22
CA ASP A 39 1.23 -3.60 -13.78
C ASP A 39 0.95 -4.56 -12.61
N ALA A 40 -0.28 -4.48 -12.06
CA ALA A 40 -0.69 -5.20 -10.87
C ALA A 40 -1.11 -6.64 -11.19
N GLN A 41 -0.16 -7.43 -11.62
CA GLN A 41 -0.32 -8.87 -11.86
C GLN A 41 0.93 -9.61 -11.40
N THR A 42 0.83 -10.92 -11.23
CA THR A 42 1.99 -11.76 -10.90
C THR A 42 3.11 -11.53 -11.92
N CYS A 43 4.32 -11.29 -11.44
CA CYS A 43 5.51 -10.91 -12.21
C CYS A 43 5.45 -9.49 -12.82
N GLY A 44 4.46 -8.69 -12.47
CA GLY A 44 4.41 -7.27 -12.86
C GLY A 44 5.23 -6.38 -11.93
N SER A 45 5.17 -5.08 -12.15
CA SER A 45 5.90 -4.08 -11.36
C SER A 45 5.11 -2.79 -11.25
N TRP A 46 5.58 -1.91 -10.35
CA TRP A 46 4.92 -0.63 -10.10
C TRP A 46 5.92 0.43 -9.71
N ARG A 47 5.58 1.69 -9.97
CA ARG A 47 6.31 2.86 -9.49
C ARG A 47 5.34 4.02 -9.30
N TYR A 48 5.43 4.69 -8.15
CA TYR A 48 4.70 5.93 -7.93
C TYR A 48 5.56 6.97 -7.22
N VAL A 49 5.11 8.22 -7.31
CA VAL A 49 5.79 9.37 -6.71
C VAL A 49 4.80 10.08 -5.80
N SER A 50 5.20 10.30 -4.55
CA SER A 50 4.49 11.17 -3.61
C SER A 50 5.09 12.57 -3.68
N VAL A 51 4.24 13.60 -3.78
CA VAL A 51 4.67 14.98 -3.95
C VAL A 51 4.20 15.82 -2.75
N HIS A 52 5.14 16.54 -2.12
CA HIS A 52 4.86 17.45 -1.02
C HIS A 52 5.70 18.73 -1.19
N ASP A 53 5.02 19.89 -1.32
CA ASP A 53 5.68 21.20 -1.48
C ASP A 53 6.77 21.20 -2.57
N GLY A 54 6.50 20.54 -3.70
CA GLY A 54 7.42 20.45 -4.82
C GLY A 54 8.54 19.41 -4.64
N THR A 55 8.64 18.77 -3.49
CA THR A 55 9.58 17.67 -3.26
C THR A 55 8.93 16.35 -3.64
N GLU A 56 9.65 15.56 -4.41
CA GLU A 56 9.20 14.26 -4.89
C GLU A 56 9.86 13.12 -4.12
N TYR A 57 9.05 12.14 -3.71
CA TYR A 57 9.50 10.92 -3.05
C TYR A 57 9.03 9.74 -3.90
N ALA A 58 9.97 9.04 -4.53
CA ALA A 58 9.63 7.95 -5.44
C ALA A 58 9.78 6.59 -4.77
N PHE A 59 8.85 5.70 -5.09
CA PHE A 59 8.80 4.32 -4.58
C PHE A 59 8.57 3.38 -5.75
N TYR A 60 9.15 2.19 -5.68
CA TYR A 60 8.93 1.16 -6.69
C TYR A 60 9.00 -0.23 -6.09
N GLY A 61 8.48 -1.20 -6.82
CA GLY A 61 8.55 -2.60 -6.46
C GLY A 61 8.10 -3.53 -7.57
N CYS A 62 8.20 -4.82 -7.27
CA CYS A 62 7.75 -5.88 -8.15
C CYS A 62 6.67 -6.69 -7.44
N PHE A 63 5.68 -7.16 -8.20
CA PHE A 63 4.69 -8.09 -7.70
C PHE A 63 5.21 -9.52 -7.89
N HIS A 64 5.45 -10.21 -6.78
CA HIS A 64 5.75 -11.63 -6.81
C HIS A 64 4.49 -12.44 -7.10
N GLU A 65 3.39 -12.07 -6.47
CA GLU A 65 2.09 -12.73 -6.64
C GLU A 65 0.96 -11.73 -6.45
N VAL A 66 0.00 -11.74 -7.36
CA VAL A 66 -1.26 -10.99 -7.23
C VAL A 66 -2.41 -11.96 -7.45
N ARG A 67 -3.18 -12.19 -6.39
CA ARG A 67 -4.41 -12.99 -6.44
C ARG A 67 -5.45 -12.38 -5.51
N PRO A 68 -6.74 -12.71 -5.65
CA PRO A 68 -7.83 -12.00 -4.94
C PRO A 68 -7.73 -12.01 -3.42
N ASP A 69 -7.06 -12.97 -2.83
CA ASP A 69 -6.93 -13.11 -1.37
C ASP A 69 -5.54 -12.75 -0.83
N ARG A 70 -4.55 -12.51 -1.72
CA ARG A 70 -3.19 -12.24 -1.29
C ARG A 70 -2.38 -11.49 -2.34
N ILE A 71 -1.62 -10.48 -1.90
CA ILE A 71 -0.61 -9.82 -2.72
C ILE A 71 0.73 -9.98 -2.02
N VAL A 72 1.76 -10.39 -2.76
CA VAL A 72 3.16 -10.41 -2.32
C VAL A 72 3.95 -9.51 -3.23
N GLN A 73 4.63 -8.51 -2.67
CA GLN A 73 5.36 -7.51 -3.43
C GLN A 73 6.63 -7.08 -2.72
N THR A 74 7.56 -6.49 -3.47
CA THR A 74 8.68 -5.76 -2.89
C THR A 74 8.33 -4.28 -2.80
N PHE A 75 9.03 -3.56 -1.92
CA PHE A 75 8.87 -2.13 -1.73
C PHE A 75 10.23 -1.50 -1.49
N THR A 76 10.58 -0.51 -2.30
CA THR A 76 11.82 0.27 -2.16
C THR A 76 11.51 1.75 -2.27
N PHE A 77 12.06 2.55 -1.34
CA PHE A 77 12.11 3.98 -1.45
C PHE A 77 13.37 4.36 -2.23
N GLU A 78 13.25 5.13 -3.32
CA GLU A 78 14.40 5.46 -4.18
C GLU A 78 15.43 6.34 -3.49
N GLY A 79 15.07 7.03 -2.39
CA GLY A 79 16.01 7.75 -1.53
C GLY A 79 16.92 6.82 -0.71
N ASP A 80 16.56 5.55 -0.59
CA ASP A 80 17.35 4.48 0.04
C ASP A 80 17.29 3.23 -0.85
N PRO A 81 18.03 3.26 -2.00
CA PRO A 81 17.84 2.24 -3.04
C PRO A 81 18.31 0.84 -2.66
N ASP A 82 19.12 0.71 -1.62
CA ASP A 82 19.57 -0.60 -1.13
C ASP A 82 18.55 -1.25 -0.18
N GLY A 83 17.57 -0.49 0.30
CA GLY A 83 16.54 -1.00 1.21
C GLY A 83 15.38 -1.64 0.43
N VAL A 84 15.21 -2.95 0.62
CA VAL A 84 14.10 -3.69 0.00
C VAL A 84 13.28 -4.37 1.10
N ALA A 85 12.00 -4.03 1.18
CA ALA A 85 11.05 -4.74 2.04
C ALA A 85 10.27 -5.76 1.22
N LEU A 86 10.06 -6.94 1.78
CA LEU A 86 9.12 -7.91 1.23
C LEU A 86 7.79 -7.77 1.97
N GLU A 87 6.76 -7.37 1.25
CA GLU A 87 5.45 -7.11 1.82
C GLU A 87 4.44 -8.17 1.38
N THR A 88 3.64 -8.63 2.32
CA THR A 88 2.51 -9.51 2.04
C THR A 88 1.24 -8.89 2.61
N LEU A 89 0.19 -8.88 1.79
CA LEU A 89 -1.14 -8.41 2.16
C LEU A 89 -2.11 -9.58 2.02
N TRP A 90 -2.89 -9.86 3.08
CA TRP A 90 -3.95 -10.85 3.06
C TRP A 90 -5.30 -10.16 3.22
N PHE A 91 -6.25 -10.53 2.37
CA PHE A 91 -7.63 -10.02 2.38
C PHE A 91 -8.54 -11.12 2.94
N GLU A 92 -8.85 -11.03 4.22
CA GLU A 92 -9.61 -12.05 4.95
C GLU A 92 -11.09 -11.65 5.02
N ASP A 93 -11.98 -12.48 4.46
CA ASP A 93 -13.41 -12.23 4.48
C ASP A 93 -13.97 -12.46 5.90
N LEU A 94 -14.54 -11.40 6.50
CA LEU A 94 -15.19 -11.49 7.81
C LEU A 94 -16.69 -11.76 7.70
N GLY A 95 -17.24 -11.83 6.49
CA GLY A 95 -18.67 -11.89 6.26
C GLY A 95 -19.35 -10.52 6.37
N ASP A 96 -20.61 -10.45 5.94
CA ASP A 96 -21.44 -9.23 6.01
C ASP A 96 -20.81 -8.00 5.34
N GLY A 97 -20.05 -8.21 4.26
CA GLY A 97 -19.42 -7.13 3.51
C GLY A 97 -18.23 -6.49 4.21
N ARG A 98 -17.60 -7.19 5.14
CA ARG A 98 -16.42 -6.72 5.87
C ARG A 98 -15.21 -7.57 5.57
N THR A 99 -14.04 -6.94 5.56
CA THR A 99 -12.75 -7.59 5.27
C THR A 99 -11.71 -7.17 6.30
N ARG A 100 -10.93 -8.13 6.76
CA ARG A 100 -9.73 -7.87 7.55
C ARG A 100 -8.52 -7.87 6.63
N LEU A 101 -7.85 -6.74 6.55
CA LEU A 101 -6.56 -6.62 5.91
C LEU A 101 -5.47 -6.91 6.94
N ARG A 102 -4.67 -7.93 6.67
CA ARG A 102 -3.47 -8.23 7.44
C ARG A 102 -2.26 -7.98 6.56
N THR A 103 -1.28 -7.23 7.06
CA THR A 103 -0.07 -6.93 6.32
C THR A 103 1.17 -7.29 7.13
N GLN A 104 2.21 -7.73 6.42
CA GLN A 104 3.52 -8.03 6.99
C GLN A 104 4.59 -7.46 6.09
N SER A 105 5.56 -6.77 6.69
CA SER A 105 6.75 -6.27 5.97
C SER A 105 7.98 -6.90 6.58
N LEU A 106 8.80 -7.53 5.75
CA LEU A 106 10.07 -8.16 6.14
C LEU A 106 11.22 -7.36 5.53
N VAL A 107 12.21 -7.05 6.34
CA VAL A 107 13.45 -6.39 5.93
C VAL A 107 14.65 -7.27 6.32
N ASP A 108 15.83 -6.95 5.78
CA ASP A 108 17.00 -7.84 5.86
C ASP A 108 17.78 -7.78 7.18
N SER A 109 17.47 -6.83 8.07
CA SER A 109 18.17 -6.70 9.34
C SER A 109 17.31 -6.01 10.41
N PHE A 110 17.70 -6.17 11.68
CA PHE A 110 17.10 -5.44 12.78
C PHE A 110 17.37 -3.93 12.67
N ASP A 111 18.54 -3.53 12.18
CA ASP A 111 18.86 -2.12 11.97
C ASP A 111 17.96 -1.49 10.93
N SER A 112 17.70 -2.18 9.81
CA SER A 112 16.76 -1.73 8.76
C SER A 112 15.34 -1.63 9.31
N ARG A 113 14.90 -2.59 10.11
CA ARG A 113 13.59 -2.55 10.78
C ARG A 113 13.47 -1.34 11.71
N ASP A 114 14.48 -1.09 12.53
CA ASP A 114 14.47 0.01 13.48
C ASP A 114 14.49 1.37 12.76
N ALA A 115 15.26 1.49 11.68
CA ALA A 115 15.26 2.68 10.83
C ALA A 115 13.89 2.94 10.21
N TRP A 116 13.23 1.90 9.72
CA TRP A 116 11.87 1.98 9.17
C TRP A 116 10.88 2.49 10.22
N LEU A 117 10.90 1.91 11.41
CA LEU A 117 10.01 2.32 12.51
C LEU A 117 10.24 3.76 12.94
N ARG A 118 11.49 4.26 12.91
CA ARG A 118 11.82 5.65 13.24
C ARG A 118 11.47 6.64 12.13
N SER A 119 11.26 6.19 10.90
CA SER A 119 11.02 7.06 9.73
C SER A 119 9.69 7.79 9.73
N GLY A 120 8.73 7.34 10.55
CA GLY A 120 7.35 7.85 10.54
C GLY A 120 6.47 7.28 9.43
N MET A 121 6.92 6.26 8.71
CA MET A 121 6.13 5.62 7.64
C MET A 121 4.81 5.05 8.12
N GLU A 122 4.73 4.59 9.38
CA GLU A 122 3.49 4.09 9.96
C GLU A 122 2.40 5.15 9.98
N VAL A 123 2.75 6.40 10.27
CA VAL A 123 1.80 7.53 10.26
C VAL A 123 1.23 7.71 8.85
N GLY A 124 2.08 7.67 7.82
CA GLY A 124 1.65 7.78 6.43
C GLY A 124 0.74 6.63 6.00
N VAL A 125 1.03 5.41 6.43
CA VAL A 125 0.19 4.24 6.17
C VAL A 125 -1.18 4.39 6.84
N ASP A 126 -1.21 4.79 8.12
CA ASP A 126 -2.46 4.99 8.86
C ASP A 126 -3.32 6.09 8.24
N GLU A 127 -2.71 7.21 7.84
CA GLU A 127 -3.42 8.30 7.15
C GLU A 127 -3.98 7.85 5.80
N GLY A 128 -3.23 7.04 5.05
CA GLY A 128 -3.67 6.45 3.79
C GLY A 128 -4.89 5.57 3.99
N TYR A 129 -4.85 4.66 4.93
CA TYR A 129 -5.99 3.78 5.21
C TYR A 129 -7.19 4.53 5.78
N ALA A 130 -6.98 5.62 6.52
CA ALA A 130 -8.08 6.49 6.94
C ALA A 130 -8.76 7.17 5.74
N LYS A 131 -7.99 7.57 4.72
CA LYS A 131 -8.57 8.08 3.46
C LYS A 131 -9.37 6.99 2.75
N LEU A 132 -8.87 5.77 2.73
CA LEU A 132 -9.59 4.64 2.13
C LEU A 132 -10.92 4.39 2.84
N ASP A 133 -10.95 4.43 4.17
CA ASP A 133 -12.20 4.33 4.95
C ASP A 133 -13.22 5.40 4.50
N ARG A 134 -12.78 6.64 4.31
CA ARG A 134 -13.65 7.72 3.84
C ARG A 134 -14.18 7.45 2.44
N MET A 135 -13.34 6.96 1.53
CA MET A 135 -13.75 6.58 0.17
C MET A 135 -14.81 5.48 0.18
N LEU A 136 -14.65 4.49 1.04
CA LEU A 136 -15.63 3.41 1.21
C LEU A 136 -16.96 3.94 1.75
N SER A 137 -16.93 4.83 2.74
CA SER A 137 -18.13 5.48 3.29
C SER A 137 -18.84 6.34 2.26
N ASP A 138 -18.11 6.97 1.34
CA ASP A 138 -18.64 7.82 0.28
C ASP A 138 -19.12 7.04 -0.95
N GLY A 139 -18.98 5.72 -0.95
CA GLY A 139 -19.40 4.87 -2.05
C GLY A 139 -18.50 4.95 -3.29
N ALA A 140 -17.22 5.30 -3.13
CA ALA A 140 -16.27 5.48 -4.23
C ALA A 140 -15.80 4.15 -4.87
N LEU A 141 -16.18 3.03 -4.29
CA LEU A 141 -15.78 1.68 -4.74
C LEU A 141 -16.98 0.82 -5.16
#